data_49bdc4c4314e60a230ce648897725751
#
_entry.id   49bdc4c4314e60a230ce648897725751
#
_cell.length_a   1.000
_cell.length_b   1.000
_cell.length_c   1.000
_cell.angle_alpha   90.00
_cell.angle_beta   90.00
_cell.angle_gamma   90.00
#
_symmetry.space_group_name_H-M   'P 1'
#
loop_
_entity.id
_entity.type
_entity.pdbx_description
1 polymer ?
#
loop_
_entity_poly.entity_id
_entity_poly.type
_entity_poly.pdbx_seq_one_letter_code
_entity_poly.pdbx_strand_id
1 'polypeptide(L)'
;MSDHLLRRVFFLALRTAFCILPFLAQSARGDKEQPTRLDVTVLPEGAQVFVDGTLRGAAPCQLFDLAPGEHFVRVTAPSCVPADEFVNLAPGSYVQKTYSLQTEKGLVLLKTTPSGADVKYNGVSLGTTPLLVTTLPSGQTHVFELALNGYQTRRIDVALDGRTPVVREESLALDSGTVDCTTDPPGATVMVNGVERGKTPLALTHIPKGLAAITVKLEGYREETRELRLTPGDRQTLALSLKALPARLTVVSSPEQARVFLDDDYQGKTPLTISSVTPGTHTLRVELPGHAPVTRSVTLANGAEETEEFKMASVLGRLEISTRPYGAKVLLDGKAVGSTKAQGGDASRSQILALENIPAGEHAVMVHLNGYQDASRKITVRANGTEQVYFTLSRIFTPDTEIETIRGVYRGVFVKKDFFGAITLEISPGVEQTFKAEDIRKMKTLAK
;
A
#
# COMPACT_ATOMS: atom_id res chain seq x y z
N MET A 1 -27.96 -3.43 -30.71
CA MET A 1 -29.36 -2.95 -30.53
C MET A 1 -29.28 -1.48 -30.82
N SER A 2 -29.57 -1.17 -32.05
CA SER A 2 -30.75 -0.51 -32.59
C SER A 2 -30.86 0.94 -32.13
N ASP A 3 -31.01 1.97 -32.84
CA ASP A 3 -31.64 2.12 -34.16
C ASP A 3 -31.37 3.54 -34.69
N HIS A 4 -31.14 3.60 -35.97
CA HIS A 4 -31.71 4.50 -36.96
C HIS A 4 -32.33 5.81 -36.49
N LEU A 5 -31.88 6.94 -37.03
CA LEU A 5 -32.80 7.88 -37.66
C LEU A 5 -32.14 8.67 -38.79
N LEU A 6 -32.43 8.25 -40.01
CA LEU A 6 -32.34 9.06 -41.24
C LEU A 6 -33.22 10.31 -41.11
N ARG A 7 -32.69 11.47 -41.44
CA ARG A 7 -33.53 12.61 -41.85
C ARG A 7 -33.24 12.99 -43.27
N ARG A 8 -34.23 12.68 -44.09
CA ARG A 8 -34.38 13.09 -45.48
C ARG A 8 -34.51 14.62 -45.56
N VAL A 9 -33.69 15.22 -46.40
CA VAL A 9 -33.90 16.56 -46.90
C VAL A 9 -34.81 16.49 -48.11
N PHE A 10 -35.97 17.10 -48.01
CA PHE A 10 -36.96 17.26 -49.10
C PHE A 10 -36.46 18.34 -50.07
N PHE A 11 -36.14 17.95 -51.29
CA PHE A 11 -36.06 18.89 -52.40
C PHE A 11 -37.48 19.13 -52.95
N LEU A 12 -37.98 20.38 -52.84
CA LEU A 12 -39.19 20.81 -53.47
C LEU A 12 -38.83 21.39 -54.81
N ALA A 13 -39.04 20.61 -55.87
CA ALA A 13 -38.93 21.09 -57.25
C ALA A 13 -40.29 21.68 -57.68
N LEU A 14 -40.30 22.98 -57.89
CA LEU A 14 -41.47 23.68 -58.42
C LEU A 14 -41.38 23.58 -59.98
N ARG A 15 -42.19 22.67 -60.54
CA ARG A 15 -42.43 22.63 -61.99
C ARG A 15 -43.45 23.65 -62.37
N THR A 16 -43.04 24.68 -63.10
CA THR A 16 -43.99 25.52 -63.88
C THR A 16 -44.10 24.94 -65.27
N ALA A 17 -45.28 24.41 -65.53
CA ALA A 17 -45.69 23.98 -66.90
C ALA A 17 -45.89 25.19 -67.77
N PHE A 18 -45.18 25.29 -68.86
CA PHE A 18 -45.45 26.28 -69.89
C PHE A 18 -46.21 25.60 -71.03
N CYS A 19 -47.46 26.03 -71.25
CA CYS A 19 -48.30 25.61 -72.34
C CYS A 19 -47.78 26.17 -73.66
N ILE A 20 -47.52 25.29 -74.61
CA ILE A 20 -47.18 25.63 -76.02
C ILE A 20 -48.49 25.59 -76.77
N LEU A 21 -48.89 26.70 -77.32
CA LEU A 21 -49.88 26.79 -78.44
C LEU A 21 -49.15 27.22 -79.70
N PRO A 22 -49.40 26.54 -80.85
CA PRO A 22 -48.77 26.93 -82.10
C PRO A 22 -49.60 28.03 -82.75
N PHE A 23 -48.95 29.12 -83.14
CA PHE A 23 -49.56 30.11 -84.04
C PHE A 23 -48.75 30.17 -85.33
N LEU A 24 -49.33 29.58 -86.35
CA LEU A 24 -48.87 29.74 -87.77
C LEU A 24 -49.45 31.11 -88.24
N ALA A 25 -48.61 32.02 -88.64
CA ALA A 25 -48.88 33.02 -89.64
C ALA A 25 -47.65 33.65 -90.18
N GLN A 26 -47.52 33.53 -91.49
CA GLN A 26 -46.56 34.14 -92.44
C GLN A 26 -46.48 35.66 -92.24
N SER A 27 -45.32 36.22 -92.37
CA SER A 27 -44.92 37.07 -93.45
C SER A 27 -43.58 37.71 -93.27
N ALA A 28 -42.81 37.74 -94.42
CA ALA A 28 -41.57 38.43 -94.58
C ALA A 28 -41.51 39.82 -94.02
N ARG A 29 -40.46 40.17 -93.34
CA ARG A 29 -39.70 41.42 -93.50
C ARG A 29 -38.57 41.53 -92.50
N GLY A 30 -37.41 41.76 -93.07
CA GLY A 30 -36.31 42.43 -92.40
C GLY A 30 -35.68 41.61 -91.21
N ASP A 31 -34.54 41.07 -91.46
CA ASP A 31 -33.65 40.63 -90.41
C ASP A 31 -33.46 41.81 -89.45
N LYS A 32 -34.28 41.88 -88.39
CA LYS A 32 -33.91 42.58 -87.16
C LYS A 32 -32.88 41.69 -86.50
N GLU A 33 -31.62 42.04 -86.64
CA GLU A 33 -30.52 41.47 -85.85
C GLU A 33 -31.07 41.41 -84.41
N GLN A 34 -31.17 40.19 -83.91
CA GLN A 34 -31.54 40.05 -82.49
C GLN A 34 -30.45 40.77 -81.71
N PRO A 35 -30.81 41.64 -80.67
CA PRO A 35 -29.81 42.32 -79.91
C PRO A 35 -28.96 41.28 -79.20
N THR A 36 -27.64 41.50 -79.27
CA THR A 36 -26.65 40.69 -78.49
C THR A 36 -26.99 40.88 -77.02
N ARG A 37 -27.14 39.73 -76.29
CA ARG A 37 -27.51 39.73 -74.84
C ARG A 37 -26.55 38.93 -74.05
N LEU A 38 -26.08 39.54 -72.95
CA LEU A 38 -25.33 38.89 -71.89
C LEU A 38 -26.09 38.94 -70.55
N ASP A 39 -26.45 37.77 -70.04
CA ASP A 39 -27.02 37.63 -68.71
C ASP A 39 -25.91 37.23 -67.73
N VAL A 40 -25.78 38.00 -66.68
CA VAL A 40 -24.77 37.74 -65.62
C VAL A 40 -25.46 37.44 -64.33
N THR A 41 -25.20 36.25 -63.80
CA THR A 41 -25.65 35.82 -62.47
C THR A 41 -24.43 35.63 -61.61
N VAL A 42 -24.50 36.09 -60.37
CA VAL A 42 -23.35 36.01 -59.40
C VAL A 42 -23.83 35.51 -58.04
N LEU A 43 -23.02 34.69 -57.41
CA LEU A 43 -23.16 34.33 -56.01
C LEU A 43 -21.95 34.92 -55.24
N PRO A 44 -22.13 35.75 -54.17
CA PRO A 44 -23.40 36.16 -53.59
C PRO A 44 -24.17 37.18 -54.51
N GLU A 45 -25.49 37.20 -54.35
CA GLU A 45 -26.33 38.17 -55.07
C GLU A 45 -25.96 39.63 -54.76
N GLY A 46 -26.25 40.55 -55.70
CA GLY A 46 -25.94 41.96 -55.54
C GLY A 46 -24.46 42.34 -55.86
N ALA A 47 -23.67 41.40 -56.30
CA ALA A 47 -22.30 41.69 -56.77
C ALA A 47 -22.32 42.68 -57.94
N GLN A 48 -21.38 43.62 -57.97
CA GLN A 48 -21.24 44.60 -59.04
C GLN A 48 -20.60 43.94 -60.26
N VAL A 49 -21.21 44.21 -61.44
CA VAL A 49 -20.77 43.74 -62.73
C VAL A 49 -20.19 44.91 -63.54
N PHE A 50 -18.95 44.78 -63.92
CA PHE A 50 -18.28 45.73 -64.83
C PHE A 50 -18.03 45.03 -66.18
N VAL A 51 -18.27 45.76 -67.23
CA VAL A 51 -17.89 45.27 -68.60
C VAL A 51 -17.04 46.38 -69.20
N ASP A 52 -15.83 46.00 -69.72
CA ASP A 52 -14.85 46.89 -70.28
C ASP A 52 -14.52 48.08 -69.35
N GLY A 53 -14.42 47.81 -68.03
CA GLY A 53 -14.15 48.83 -66.99
C GLY A 53 -15.34 49.71 -66.61
N THR A 54 -16.50 49.57 -67.25
CA THR A 54 -17.71 50.37 -66.95
C THR A 54 -18.66 49.55 -66.07
N LEU A 55 -19.14 50.14 -64.95
CA LEU A 55 -20.14 49.53 -64.10
C LEU A 55 -21.46 49.39 -64.86
N ARG A 56 -21.98 48.16 -65.00
CA ARG A 56 -23.23 47.84 -65.71
C ARG A 56 -24.39 47.57 -64.79
N GLY A 57 -24.14 47.31 -63.51
CA GLY A 57 -25.18 47.09 -62.53
C GLY A 57 -24.82 46.06 -61.48
N ALA A 58 -25.81 45.67 -60.66
CA ALA A 58 -25.71 44.55 -59.71
C ALA A 58 -26.28 43.28 -60.29
N ALA A 59 -25.61 42.16 -60.06
CA ALA A 59 -26.10 40.85 -60.50
C ALA A 59 -27.29 40.39 -59.61
N PRO A 60 -28.31 39.68 -60.20
CA PRO A 60 -28.38 39.30 -61.60
C PRO A 60 -28.70 40.47 -62.48
N CYS A 61 -28.00 40.61 -63.61
CA CYS A 61 -28.28 41.68 -64.60
C CYS A 61 -28.32 41.14 -66.02
N GLN A 62 -29.06 41.86 -66.90
CA GLN A 62 -29.23 41.55 -68.31
C GLN A 62 -28.76 42.73 -69.13
N LEU A 63 -27.79 42.51 -69.97
CA LEU A 63 -27.10 43.54 -70.77
C LEU A 63 -27.44 43.29 -72.24
N PHE A 64 -28.09 44.28 -72.85
CA PHE A 64 -28.62 44.28 -74.24
C PHE A 64 -27.85 45.20 -75.17
N ASP A 65 -27.03 46.10 -74.62
CA ASP A 65 -26.38 47.20 -75.31
C ASP A 65 -24.87 46.93 -75.59
N LEU A 66 -24.45 45.67 -75.55
CA LEU A 66 -23.09 45.30 -75.82
C LEU A 66 -22.85 45.04 -77.31
N ALA A 67 -21.75 45.56 -77.84
CA ALA A 67 -21.34 45.28 -79.22
C ALA A 67 -20.90 43.83 -79.38
N PRO A 68 -21.06 43.22 -80.54
CA PRO A 68 -20.41 41.94 -80.86
C PRO A 68 -18.90 42.08 -80.72
N GLY A 69 -18.26 41.09 -80.13
CA GLY A 69 -16.83 41.06 -79.89
C GLY A 69 -16.42 40.50 -78.54
N GLU A 70 -15.16 40.61 -78.19
CA GLU A 70 -14.62 40.21 -76.89
C GLU A 70 -14.80 41.33 -75.87
N HIS A 71 -15.39 41.01 -74.72
CA HIS A 71 -15.61 41.91 -73.61
C HIS A 71 -14.94 41.43 -72.38
N PHE A 72 -14.27 42.31 -71.61
CA PHE A 72 -13.71 42.01 -70.31
C PHE A 72 -14.81 42.19 -69.24
N VAL A 73 -15.26 41.08 -68.66
CA VAL A 73 -16.22 41.06 -67.56
C VAL A 73 -15.50 40.92 -66.24
N ARG A 74 -15.69 41.83 -65.33
CA ARG A 74 -15.21 41.82 -63.98
C ARG A 74 -16.38 41.88 -63.02
N VAL A 75 -16.38 40.94 -62.07
CA VAL A 75 -17.41 40.82 -61.06
C VAL A 75 -16.80 41.04 -59.67
N THR A 76 -17.35 41.93 -58.86
CA THR A 76 -16.84 42.26 -57.56
C THR A 76 -17.96 42.26 -56.51
N ALA A 77 -17.67 41.73 -55.35
CA ALA A 77 -18.53 41.85 -54.18
C ALA A 77 -17.70 42.20 -52.94
N PRO A 78 -18.25 42.86 -51.93
CA PRO A 78 -17.50 43.12 -50.68
C PRO A 78 -16.99 41.83 -50.06
N SER A 79 -15.75 41.86 -49.58
CA SER A 79 -15.09 40.72 -48.92
C SER A 79 -15.01 39.43 -49.79
N CYS A 80 -15.06 39.56 -51.12
CA CYS A 80 -14.90 38.47 -52.05
C CYS A 80 -13.74 38.76 -53.00
N VAL A 81 -13.10 37.69 -53.44
CA VAL A 81 -12.08 37.76 -54.51
C VAL A 81 -12.77 38.10 -55.81
N PRO A 82 -12.40 39.19 -56.53
CA PRO A 82 -12.97 39.48 -57.83
C PRO A 82 -12.78 38.33 -58.82
N ALA A 83 -13.78 38.13 -59.66
CA ALA A 83 -13.69 37.19 -60.81
C ALA A 83 -13.62 38.00 -62.11
N ASP A 84 -12.64 37.68 -62.92
CA ASP A 84 -12.34 38.38 -64.20
C ASP A 84 -12.37 37.31 -65.30
N GLU A 85 -13.09 37.62 -66.42
CA GLU A 85 -13.20 36.77 -67.59
C GLU A 85 -13.38 37.54 -68.88
N PHE A 86 -12.73 37.09 -69.95
CA PHE A 86 -13.07 37.57 -71.28
C PHE A 86 -14.22 36.76 -71.89
N VAL A 87 -15.31 37.43 -72.25
CA VAL A 87 -16.52 36.85 -72.82
C VAL A 87 -16.69 37.32 -74.26
N ASN A 88 -16.66 36.36 -75.21
CA ASN A 88 -16.88 36.68 -76.62
C ASN A 88 -18.36 36.60 -76.96
N LEU A 89 -18.91 37.70 -77.49
CA LEU A 89 -20.32 37.83 -77.88
C LEU A 89 -20.39 37.85 -79.42
N ALA A 90 -21.00 36.78 -80.00
CA ALA A 90 -21.29 36.77 -81.45
C ALA A 90 -22.50 37.68 -81.76
N PRO A 91 -22.56 38.24 -83.01
CA PRO A 91 -23.73 39.03 -83.42
C PRO A 91 -25.05 38.34 -83.13
N GLY A 92 -25.98 38.97 -82.42
CA GLY A 92 -27.31 38.40 -82.11
C GLY A 92 -27.31 37.21 -81.15
N SER A 93 -26.20 36.94 -80.50
CA SER A 93 -26.10 35.82 -79.50
C SER A 93 -26.67 36.14 -78.15
N TYR A 94 -27.15 35.09 -77.48
CA TYR A 94 -27.54 35.11 -76.08
C TYR A 94 -26.49 34.30 -75.33
N VAL A 95 -25.77 34.96 -74.41
CA VAL A 95 -24.76 34.34 -73.55
C VAL A 95 -25.18 34.47 -72.07
N GLN A 96 -25.13 33.38 -71.37
CA GLN A 96 -25.37 33.36 -69.94
C GLN A 96 -24.09 32.97 -69.20
N LYS A 97 -23.71 33.83 -68.23
CA LYS A 97 -22.54 33.62 -67.37
C LYS A 97 -22.94 33.58 -65.91
N THR A 98 -22.42 32.59 -65.22
CA THR A 98 -22.61 32.46 -63.77
C THR A 98 -21.27 32.47 -63.08
N TYR A 99 -21.08 33.39 -62.11
CA TYR A 99 -19.88 33.51 -61.33
C TYR A 99 -20.19 33.13 -59.84
N SER A 100 -19.28 32.37 -59.22
CA SER A 100 -19.32 32.10 -57.79
C SER A 100 -18.06 32.73 -57.16
N LEU A 101 -18.22 33.85 -56.48
CA LEU A 101 -17.13 34.55 -55.86
C LEU A 101 -16.71 33.87 -54.57
N GLN A 102 -15.45 33.65 -54.37
CA GLN A 102 -14.90 33.11 -53.13
C GLN A 102 -14.71 34.24 -52.10
N THR A 103 -15.14 34.00 -50.85
CA THR A 103 -14.88 34.94 -49.77
C THR A 103 -13.39 35.08 -49.54
N GLU A 104 -12.90 36.31 -49.43
CA GLU A 104 -11.53 36.58 -48.99
C GLU A 104 -11.32 36.04 -47.59
N LYS A 105 -10.12 35.53 -47.36
CA LYS A 105 -9.70 35.06 -46.03
C LYS A 105 -8.96 36.16 -45.31
N GLY A 106 -9.35 36.43 -44.06
CA GLY A 106 -8.65 37.35 -43.19
C GLY A 106 -7.46 36.70 -42.50
N LEU A 107 -6.56 37.53 -42.04
CA LEU A 107 -5.35 37.15 -41.28
C LEU A 107 -5.42 37.71 -39.90
N VAL A 108 -5.32 36.87 -38.86
CA VAL A 108 -5.20 37.35 -37.47
C VAL A 108 -4.06 36.62 -36.76
N LEU A 109 -3.18 37.38 -36.13
CA LEU A 109 -2.15 36.91 -35.22
C LEU A 109 -2.64 37.15 -33.78
N LEU A 110 -2.91 36.07 -33.08
CA LEU A 110 -3.33 36.07 -31.68
C LEU A 110 -2.13 35.82 -30.79
N LYS A 111 -1.87 36.73 -29.85
CA LYS A 111 -0.83 36.60 -28.82
C LYS A 111 -1.44 36.75 -27.44
N THR A 112 -0.87 36.03 -26.46
CA THR A 112 -1.23 36.20 -25.06
C THR A 112 -0.02 36.36 -24.17
N THR A 113 -0.20 37.01 -23.04
CA THR A 113 0.76 37.04 -21.93
C THR A 113 0.09 36.44 -20.68
N PRO A 114 0.55 35.25 -20.20
CA PRO A 114 1.60 34.39 -20.78
C PRO A 114 1.18 33.77 -22.12
N SER A 115 2.19 33.37 -22.92
CA SER A 115 1.99 32.64 -24.17
C SER A 115 1.53 31.18 -23.91
N GLY A 116 1.08 30.49 -24.96
CA GLY A 116 0.65 29.08 -24.86
C GLY A 116 -0.83 28.87 -24.53
N ALA A 117 -1.63 29.95 -24.57
CA ALA A 117 -3.07 29.80 -24.41
C ALA A 117 -3.70 29.06 -25.60
N ASP A 118 -4.55 28.09 -25.34
CA ASP A 118 -5.37 27.41 -26.33
C ASP A 118 -6.39 28.39 -26.94
N VAL A 119 -6.40 28.48 -28.26
CA VAL A 119 -7.29 29.35 -29.03
C VAL A 119 -8.44 28.51 -29.57
N LYS A 120 -9.64 28.75 -29.11
CA LYS A 120 -10.84 28.10 -29.60
C LYS A 120 -11.68 29.01 -30.44
N TYR A 121 -12.18 28.49 -31.53
CA TYR A 121 -13.19 29.12 -32.38
C TYR A 121 -14.39 28.17 -32.56
N ASN A 122 -15.58 28.63 -32.19
CA ASN A 122 -16.79 27.81 -32.18
C ASN A 122 -16.61 26.49 -31.38
N GLY A 123 -15.84 26.52 -30.26
CA GLY A 123 -15.59 25.36 -29.42
C GLY A 123 -14.48 24.42 -29.92
N VAL A 124 -13.95 24.66 -31.13
CA VAL A 124 -12.86 23.85 -31.70
C VAL A 124 -11.52 24.56 -31.47
N SER A 125 -10.53 23.83 -30.94
CA SER A 125 -9.16 24.34 -30.80
C SER A 125 -8.50 24.50 -32.16
N LEU A 126 -7.92 25.69 -32.38
CA LEU A 126 -7.14 26.02 -33.59
C LEU A 126 -5.63 25.90 -33.34
N GLY A 127 -5.20 25.81 -32.09
CA GLY A 127 -3.79 25.78 -31.67
C GLY A 127 -3.52 26.69 -30.48
N THR A 128 -2.26 26.97 -30.18
CA THR A 128 -1.84 27.75 -29.03
C THR A 128 -1.14 29.06 -29.40
N THR A 129 -1.33 30.08 -28.59
CA THR A 129 -0.69 31.39 -28.81
C THR A 129 0.85 31.34 -28.60
N PRO A 130 1.62 32.07 -29.47
CA PRO A 130 1.18 32.93 -30.57
C PRO A 130 0.68 32.13 -31.78
N LEU A 131 -0.54 32.42 -32.26
CA LEU A 131 -1.20 31.68 -33.36
C LEU A 131 -1.59 32.62 -34.50
N LEU A 132 -1.16 32.28 -35.73
CA LEU A 132 -1.65 32.91 -36.93
C LEU A 132 -2.80 32.10 -37.52
N VAL A 133 -3.98 32.71 -37.60
CA VAL A 133 -5.17 32.12 -38.22
C VAL A 133 -5.38 32.75 -39.59
N THR A 134 -5.47 31.92 -40.66
CA THR A 134 -5.52 32.36 -42.05
C THR A 134 -6.76 31.78 -42.81
N THR A 135 -7.60 31.03 -42.09
CA THR A 135 -8.67 30.22 -42.70
C THR A 135 -10.07 30.84 -42.60
N LEU A 136 -10.20 31.89 -41.79
CA LEU A 136 -11.51 32.51 -41.52
C LEU A 136 -11.87 33.52 -42.57
N PRO A 137 -13.18 33.64 -42.93
CA PRO A 137 -13.64 34.62 -43.89
C PRO A 137 -13.42 36.06 -43.39
N SER A 138 -13.10 36.99 -44.31
CA SER A 138 -13.07 38.40 -44.01
C SER A 138 -14.48 39.01 -44.06
N GLY A 139 -14.63 40.26 -43.62
CA GLY A 139 -15.87 41.02 -43.67
C GLY A 139 -16.83 40.70 -42.51
N GLN A 140 -16.35 40.00 -41.47
CA GLN A 140 -17.18 39.73 -40.29
C GLN A 140 -16.32 39.69 -39.02
N THR A 141 -17.02 39.75 -37.88
CA THR A 141 -16.40 39.63 -36.57
C THR A 141 -16.36 38.15 -36.14
N HIS A 142 -15.22 37.71 -35.68
CA HIS A 142 -15.01 36.37 -35.15
C HIS A 142 -14.76 36.40 -33.65
N VAL A 143 -15.39 35.49 -32.93
CA VAL A 143 -15.21 35.35 -31.46
C VAL A 143 -14.28 34.24 -31.16
N PHE A 144 -13.16 34.56 -30.51
CA PHE A 144 -12.21 33.60 -30.03
C PHE A 144 -12.27 33.45 -28.52
N GLU A 145 -12.07 32.23 -28.03
CA GLU A 145 -11.89 31.94 -26.62
C GLU A 145 -10.41 31.54 -26.36
N LEU A 146 -9.80 32.28 -25.45
CA LEU A 146 -8.38 32.07 -25.06
C LEU A 146 -8.38 31.43 -23.68
N ALA A 147 -7.86 30.20 -23.58
CA ALA A 147 -7.84 29.42 -22.35
C ALA A 147 -6.41 28.98 -22.00
N LEU A 148 -5.96 29.25 -20.78
CA LEU A 148 -4.67 28.81 -20.26
C LEU A 148 -4.87 28.27 -18.84
N ASN A 149 -4.27 27.13 -18.54
CA ASN A 149 -4.43 26.53 -17.21
C ASN A 149 -3.89 27.46 -16.12
N GLY A 150 -4.72 27.69 -15.09
CA GLY A 150 -4.39 28.63 -13.99
C GLY A 150 -4.75 30.07 -14.26
N TYR A 151 -5.32 30.40 -15.41
CA TYR A 151 -5.73 31.74 -15.81
C TYR A 151 -7.22 31.78 -16.13
N GLN A 152 -7.81 32.97 -16.08
CA GLN A 152 -9.20 33.20 -16.48
C GLN A 152 -9.32 33.05 -18.00
N THR A 153 -10.28 32.25 -18.44
CA THR A 153 -10.64 32.17 -19.86
C THR A 153 -11.14 33.52 -20.35
N ARG A 154 -10.58 33.99 -21.47
CA ARG A 154 -10.96 35.28 -22.06
C ARG A 154 -11.59 35.11 -23.43
N ARG A 155 -12.72 35.78 -23.67
CA ARG A 155 -13.33 35.86 -24.98
C ARG A 155 -13.00 37.20 -25.58
N ILE A 156 -12.67 37.19 -26.87
CA ILE A 156 -12.31 38.39 -27.64
C ILE A 156 -13.03 38.39 -28.98
N ASP A 157 -13.46 39.57 -29.42
CA ASP A 157 -14.05 39.81 -30.72
C ASP A 157 -13.03 40.42 -31.63
N VAL A 158 -12.84 39.83 -32.80
CA VAL A 158 -11.88 40.28 -33.82
C VAL A 158 -12.62 40.45 -35.14
N ALA A 159 -12.70 41.72 -35.60
CA ALA A 159 -13.17 42.03 -36.93
C ALA A 159 -12.03 41.77 -37.94
N LEU A 160 -12.33 41.02 -38.99
CA LEU A 160 -11.39 40.76 -40.09
C LEU A 160 -11.90 41.47 -41.36
N ASP A 161 -11.26 42.58 -41.67
CA ASP A 161 -11.63 43.42 -42.82
C ASP A 161 -10.58 43.27 -43.92
N GLY A 162 -10.88 42.46 -44.96
CA GLY A 162 -9.99 42.22 -46.09
C GLY A 162 -8.75 41.41 -45.71
N ARG A 163 -7.65 41.64 -46.42
CA ARG A 163 -6.37 40.91 -46.29
C ARG A 163 -5.40 41.57 -45.31
N THR A 164 -5.77 42.69 -44.70
CA THR A 164 -4.90 43.37 -43.73
C THR A 164 -4.72 42.48 -42.49
N PRO A 165 -3.50 42.10 -42.11
CA PRO A 165 -3.28 41.33 -40.92
C PRO A 165 -3.70 42.08 -39.66
N VAL A 166 -4.50 41.43 -38.83
CA VAL A 166 -4.91 41.92 -37.50
C VAL A 166 -4.05 41.29 -36.45
N VAL A 167 -3.39 42.07 -35.59
CA VAL A 167 -2.68 41.59 -34.43
C VAL A 167 -3.48 41.87 -33.17
N ARG A 168 -3.71 40.86 -32.36
CA ARG A 168 -4.35 40.97 -31.05
C ARG A 168 -3.43 40.41 -29.98
N GLU A 169 -3.15 41.24 -28.98
CA GLU A 169 -2.33 40.91 -27.82
C GLU A 169 -3.21 41.05 -26.57
N GLU A 170 -3.35 39.93 -25.82
CA GLU A 170 -4.22 39.87 -24.64
C GLU A 170 -3.43 39.43 -23.42
N SER A 171 -3.60 40.11 -22.30
CA SER A 171 -3.07 39.68 -21.00
C SER A 171 -4.11 38.85 -20.27
N LEU A 172 -3.72 37.65 -19.89
CA LEU A 172 -4.58 36.73 -19.12
C LEU A 172 -4.40 36.96 -17.62
N ALA A 173 -5.50 37.14 -16.90
CA ALA A 173 -5.48 37.28 -15.45
C ALA A 173 -5.34 35.92 -14.78
N LEU A 174 -4.48 35.83 -13.74
CA LEU A 174 -4.40 34.62 -12.90
C LEU A 174 -5.76 34.28 -12.29
N ASP A 175 -6.07 33.00 -12.22
CA ASP A 175 -7.25 32.46 -11.54
C ASP A 175 -6.89 31.30 -10.59
N SER A 176 -5.62 31.23 -10.23
CA SER A 176 -5.03 30.17 -9.40
C SER A 176 -4.01 30.73 -8.42
N GLY A 177 -3.72 29.92 -7.39
CA GLY A 177 -2.64 30.13 -6.45
C GLY A 177 -1.58 29.02 -6.53
N THR A 178 -0.54 29.16 -5.72
CA THR A 178 0.55 28.20 -5.55
C THR A 178 0.67 27.83 -4.07
N VAL A 179 0.94 26.55 -3.78
CA VAL A 179 1.24 26.08 -2.43
C VAL A 179 2.56 25.30 -2.44
N ASP A 180 3.53 25.78 -1.68
CA ASP A 180 4.78 25.06 -1.43
C ASP A 180 4.53 24.06 -0.29
N CYS A 181 4.41 22.78 -0.62
CA CYS A 181 4.07 21.71 0.32
C CYS A 181 5.33 20.93 0.72
N THR A 182 5.58 20.87 2.03
CA THR A 182 6.67 20.10 2.63
C THR A 182 6.14 19.22 3.75
N THR A 183 6.76 18.06 3.95
CA THR A 183 6.47 17.16 5.07
C THR A 183 7.74 16.70 5.75
N ASP A 184 7.62 16.38 7.04
CA ASP A 184 8.63 15.68 7.81
C ASP A 184 8.01 14.37 8.35
N PRO A 185 8.52 13.19 7.90
CA PRO A 185 9.56 13.01 6.89
C PRO A 185 9.10 13.37 5.47
N PRO A 186 10.05 13.64 4.54
CA PRO A 186 9.75 13.96 3.15
C PRO A 186 9.28 12.70 2.37
N GLY A 187 8.79 12.91 1.14
CA GLY A 187 8.39 11.82 0.24
C GLY A 187 6.92 11.43 0.33
N ALA A 188 6.12 12.17 1.10
CA ALA A 188 4.68 11.94 1.18
C ALA A 188 4.00 12.28 -0.16
N THR A 189 3.09 11.43 -0.61
CA THR A 189 2.22 11.67 -1.76
C THR A 189 1.25 12.81 -1.43
N VAL A 190 1.19 13.81 -2.31
CA VAL A 190 0.33 14.97 -2.16
C VAL A 190 -0.84 14.87 -3.12
N MET A 191 -2.04 15.03 -2.60
CA MET A 191 -3.27 15.12 -3.38
C MET A 191 -3.93 16.49 -3.18
N VAL A 192 -4.46 17.05 -4.24
CA VAL A 192 -5.28 18.29 -4.21
C VAL A 192 -6.69 17.93 -4.66
N ASN A 193 -7.66 18.12 -3.78
CA ASN A 193 -9.07 17.76 -4.04
C ASN A 193 -9.22 16.31 -4.53
N GLY A 194 -8.44 15.38 -3.94
CA GLY A 194 -8.44 13.96 -4.29
C GLY A 194 -7.63 13.57 -5.54
N VAL A 195 -7.02 14.55 -6.22
CA VAL A 195 -6.16 14.28 -7.40
C VAL A 195 -4.69 14.33 -6.99
N GLU A 196 -3.97 13.25 -7.25
CA GLU A 196 -2.53 13.16 -6.97
C GLU A 196 -1.74 14.16 -7.82
N ARG A 197 -0.81 14.87 -7.18
CA ARG A 197 0.04 15.90 -7.79
C ARG A 197 1.53 15.58 -7.75
N GLY A 198 1.95 14.67 -6.89
CA GLY A 198 3.35 14.27 -6.73
C GLY A 198 3.73 14.02 -5.29
N LYS A 199 5.02 14.14 -4.96
CA LYS A 199 5.56 13.86 -3.62
C LYS A 199 6.30 15.06 -3.03
N THR A 200 6.22 15.22 -1.71
CA THR A 200 6.92 16.28 -0.98
C THR A 200 8.45 16.09 -0.98
N PRO A 201 9.23 17.21 -1.02
CA PRO A 201 8.79 18.60 -1.16
C PRO A 201 8.28 18.91 -2.58
N LEU A 202 7.15 19.63 -2.69
CA LEU A 202 6.48 19.89 -3.98
C LEU A 202 5.88 21.29 -4.01
N ALA A 203 6.14 22.02 -5.10
CA ALA A 203 5.43 23.25 -5.41
C ALA A 203 4.15 22.91 -6.23
N LEU A 204 3.00 23.05 -5.63
CA LEU A 204 1.69 22.86 -6.23
C LEU A 204 1.28 24.15 -6.95
N THR A 205 1.48 24.19 -8.26
CA THR A 205 1.12 25.34 -9.09
C THR A 205 -0.28 25.20 -9.69
N HIS A 206 -0.88 26.33 -10.06
CA HIS A 206 -2.19 26.38 -10.74
C HIS A 206 -3.33 25.70 -9.96
N ILE A 207 -3.33 25.85 -8.63
CA ILE A 207 -4.47 25.43 -7.83
C ILE A 207 -5.58 26.49 -8.01
N PRO A 208 -6.78 26.10 -8.47
CA PRO A 208 -7.89 27.04 -8.67
C PRO A 208 -8.18 27.86 -7.40
N LYS A 209 -8.60 29.11 -7.58
CA LYS A 209 -9.06 29.96 -6.47
C LYS A 209 -10.21 29.31 -5.71
N GLY A 210 -10.31 29.55 -4.42
CA GLY A 210 -11.31 29.00 -3.53
C GLY A 210 -10.73 28.08 -2.49
N LEU A 211 -11.53 27.15 -1.96
CA LEU A 211 -11.09 26.14 -1.01
C LEU A 211 -10.43 24.99 -1.75
N ALA A 212 -9.24 24.63 -1.32
CA ALA A 212 -8.51 23.46 -1.80
C ALA A 212 -8.17 22.55 -0.61
N ALA A 213 -8.61 21.30 -0.67
CA ALA A 213 -8.23 20.27 0.28
C ALA A 213 -6.91 19.63 -0.16
N ILE A 214 -5.85 19.84 0.62
CA ILE A 214 -4.54 19.25 0.38
C ILE A 214 -4.38 18.10 1.34
N THR A 215 -4.30 16.89 0.81
CA THR A 215 -4.11 15.65 1.56
C THR A 215 -2.71 15.12 1.32
N VAL A 216 -2.01 14.77 2.39
CA VAL A 216 -0.69 14.13 2.34
C VAL A 216 -0.74 12.74 2.92
N LYS A 217 -0.14 11.78 2.23
CA LYS A 217 -0.13 10.36 2.60
C LYS A 217 1.27 9.78 2.47
N LEU A 218 1.76 9.15 3.54
CA LEU A 218 3.02 8.42 3.58
C LEU A 218 2.80 7.08 4.27
N GLU A 219 3.36 6.03 3.71
CA GLU A 219 3.25 4.68 4.29
C GLU A 219 3.83 4.65 5.70
N GLY A 220 3.12 4.01 6.63
CA GLY A 220 3.49 3.99 8.04
C GLY A 220 3.20 5.28 8.82
N TYR A 221 2.57 6.26 8.21
CA TYR A 221 2.18 7.50 8.85
C TYR A 221 0.68 7.77 8.72
N ARG A 222 0.16 8.54 9.65
CA ARG A 222 -1.23 8.98 9.60
C ARG A 222 -1.43 9.98 8.48
N GLU A 223 -2.45 9.75 7.65
CA GLU A 223 -2.88 10.69 6.62
C GLU A 223 -3.32 12.02 7.24
N GLU A 224 -2.89 13.13 6.66
CA GLU A 224 -3.29 14.48 7.07
C GLU A 224 -3.91 15.25 5.91
N THR A 225 -5.01 15.95 6.20
CA THR A 225 -5.68 16.86 5.25
C THR A 225 -5.75 18.26 5.83
N ARG A 226 -5.44 19.24 4.99
CA ARG A 226 -5.57 20.67 5.30
C ARG A 226 -6.37 21.36 4.21
N GLU A 227 -7.34 22.15 4.63
CA GLU A 227 -8.08 23.03 3.73
C GLU A 227 -7.41 24.42 3.71
N LEU A 228 -7.04 24.86 2.51
CA LEU A 228 -6.46 26.18 2.26
C LEU A 228 -7.39 26.96 1.37
N ARG A 229 -7.59 28.25 1.69
CA ARG A 229 -8.29 29.17 0.82
C ARG A 229 -7.29 29.97 0.00
N LEU A 230 -7.38 29.83 -1.31
CA LEU A 230 -6.48 30.50 -2.25
C LEU A 230 -7.21 31.62 -2.98
N THR A 231 -6.53 32.74 -3.16
CA THR A 231 -6.92 33.83 -4.06
C THR A 231 -5.99 33.87 -5.27
N PRO A 232 -6.39 34.51 -6.37
CA PRO A 232 -5.55 34.60 -7.55
C PRO A 232 -4.18 35.23 -7.25
N GLY A 233 -3.11 34.53 -7.61
CA GLY A 233 -1.73 34.96 -7.35
C GLY A 233 -1.17 34.65 -5.98
N ASP A 234 -1.96 34.03 -5.06
CA ASP A 234 -1.45 33.63 -3.74
C ASP A 234 -0.32 32.63 -3.86
N ARG A 235 0.65 32.77 -2.94
CA ARG A 235 1.67 31.77 -2.67
C ARG A 235 1.68 31.47 -1.18
N GLN A 236 1.29 30.26 -0.81
CA GLN A 236 1.24 29.80 0.58
C GLN A 236 2.24 28.67 0.81
N THR A 237 2.72 28.55 2.05
CA THR A 237 3.59 27.45 2.47
C THR A 237 2.81 26.53 3.42
N LEU A 238 2.81 25.24 3.13
CA LEU A 238 2.23 24.18 3.95
C LEU A 238 3.34 23.23 4.41
N ALA A 239 3.74 23.35 5.68
CA ALA A 239 4.69 22.45 6.30
C ALA A 239 3.96 21.54 7.31
N LEU A 240 4.07 20.22 7.16
CA LEU A 240 3.39 19.24 7.99
C LEU A 240 4.37 18.22 8.58
N SER A 241 4.33 18.03 9.91
CA SER A 241 5.02 16.92 10.58
C SER A 241 4.08 15.75 10.72
N LEU A 242 4.38 14.66 9.99
CA LEU A 242 3.52 13.49 9.95
C LEU A 242 3.70 12.64 11.22
N LYS A 243 2.60 12.13 11.76
CA LYS A 243 2.61 11.24 12.92
C LYS A 243 2.74 9.80 12.47
N ALA A 244 3.78 9.11 12.96
CA ALA A 244 3.96 7.69 12.72
C ALA A 244 2.76 6.89 13.26
N LEU A 245 2.37 5.87 12.52
CA LEU A 245 1.40 4.88 12.99
C LEU A 245 2.10 3.92 13.98
N PRO A 246 1.46 3.56 15.10
CA PRO A 246 2.00 2.55 16.00
C PRO A 246 2.10 1.20 15.30
N ALA A 247 3.09 0.41 15.69
CA ALA A 247 3.26 -0.95 15.22
C ALA A 247 2.42 -1.94 16.03
N ARG A 248 2.19 -3.12 15.48
CA ARG A 248 1.55 -4.27 16.12
C ARG A 248 2.58 -5.39 16.25
N LEU A 249 2.78 -5.88 17.47
CA LEU A 249 3.71 -6.96 17.75
C LEU A 249 2.96 -8.17 18.30
N THR A 250 3.02 -9.30 17.61
CA THR A 250 2.50 -10.58 18.08
C THR A 250 3.65 -11.42 18.61
N VAL A 251 3.52 -11.91 19.84
CA VAL A 251 4.54 -12.74 20.53
C VAL A 251 3.95 -14.12 20.79
N VAL A 252 4.61 -15.15 20.29
CA VAL A 252 4.26 -16.55 20.52
C VAL A 252 5.44 -17.29 21.13
N SER A 253 5.17 -18.30 21.94
CA SER A 253 6.22 -19.14 22.50
C SER A 253 5.83 -20.61 22.54
N SER A 254 6.82 -21.47 22.52
CA SER A 254 6.68 -22.89 22.79
C SER A 254 7.61 -23.29 23.96
N PRO A 255 7.06 -23.73 25.11
CA PRO A 255 5.63 -23.80 25.46
C PRO A 255 4.93 -22.44 25.55
N GLU A 256 3.61 -22.43 25.47
CA GLU A 256 2.77 -21.25 25.66
C GLU A 256 2.72 -20.78 27.12
N GLN A 257 2.02 -19.65 27.39
CA GLN A 257 1.84 -19.05 28.71
C GLN A 257 3.11 -18.44 29.31
N ALA A 258 4.13 -18.17 28.47
CA ALA A 258 5.31 -17.44 28.91
C ALA A 258 4.98 -15.95 29.12
N ARG A 259 5.55 -15.35 30.16
CA ARG A 259 5.41 -13.92 30.48
C ARG A 259 6.22 -13.10 29.50
N VAL A 260 5.60 -12.08 28.94
CA VAL A 260 6.21 -11.18 27.94
C VAL A 260 6.47 -9.82 28.58
N PHE A 261 7.68 -9.33 28.39
CA PHE A 261 8.10 -7.98 28.81
C PHE A 261 8.63 -7.25 27.56
N LEU A 262 8.14 -6.04 27.35
CA LEU A 262 8.64 -5.12 26.33
C LEU A 262 9.27 -3.92 27.03
N ASP A 263 10.56 -3.67 26.79
CA ASP A 263 11.36 -2.65 27.46
C ASP A 263 11.22 -2.71 29.01
N ASP A 264 11.27 -3.95 29.54
CA ASP A 264 11.07 -4.33 30.93
C ASP A 264 9.64 -4.18 31.49
N ASP A 265 8.71 -3.61 30.75
CA ASP A 265 7.30 -3.52 31.13
C ASP A 265 6.55 -4.81 30.80
N TYR A 266 5.84 -5.36 31.81
CA TYR A 266 5.03 -6.57 31.65
C TYR A 266 3.80 -6.31 30.76
N GLN A 267 3.68 -7.06 29.67
CA GLN A 267 2.61 -6.93 28.69
C GLN A 267 1.53 -8.03 28.79
N GLY A 268 1.88 -9.20 29.28
CA GLY A 268 0.96 -10.34 29.34
C GLY A 268 1.65 -11.67 29.16
N LYS A 269 0.89 -12.69 28.72
CA LYS A 269 1.38 -14.05 28.46
C LYS A 269 1.14 -14.46 27.03
N THR A 270 2.06 -15.26 26.49
CA THR A 270 1.96 -15.83 25.12
C THR A 270 0.81 -16.83 25.00
N PRO A 271 0.13 -16.91 23.82
CA PRO A 271 0.24 -15.98 22.70
C PRO A 271 -0.35 -14.61 23.01
N LEU A 272 0.34 -13.52 22.64
CA LEU A 272 -0.03 -12.15 22.96
C LEU A 272 0.14 -11.25 21.75
N THR A 273 -0.82 -10.36 21.51
CA THR A 273 -0.70 -9.28 20.53
C THR A 273 -0.73 -7.93 21.24
N ILE A 274 0.35 -7.15 21.09
CA ILE A 274 0.50 -5.78 21.56
C ILE A 274 0.14 -4.86 20.39
N SER A 275 -0.97 -4.16 20.47
CA SER A 275 -1.57 -3.44 19.32
C SER A 275 -1.11 -2.00 19.14
N SER A 276 -0.28 -1.48 20.03
CA SER A 276 0.16 -0.07 19.98
C SER A 276 1.57 0.08 20.52
N VAL A 277 2.54 -0.40 19.76
CA VAL A 277 3.96 -0.25 20.07
C VAL A 277 4.51 0.94 19.30
N THR A 278 5.29 1.79 19.96
CA THR A 278 5.98 2.88 19.28
C THR A 278 6.94 2.31 18.25
N PRO A 279 7.06 2.89 17.05
CA PRO A 279 8.10 2.47 16.12
C PRO A 279 9.50 2.70 16.70
N GLY A 280 10.42 1.82 16.37
CA GLY A 280 11.78 1.88 16.88
C GLY A 280 12.32 0.52 17.32
N THR A 281 13.45 0.54 18.04
CA THR A 281 14.08 -0.65 18.58
C THR A 281 13.66 -0.85 20.03
N HIS A 282 13.15 -2.05 20.30
CA HIS A 282 12.65 -2.46 21.60
C HIS A 282 13.37 -3.72 22.10
N THR A 283 13.43 -3.90 23.40
CA THR A 283 13.92 -5.12 24.02
C THR A 283 12.75 -6.01 24.43
N LEU A 284 12.65 -7.18 23.82
CA LEU A 284 11.62 -8.17 24.10
C LEU A 284 12.21 -9.30 24.94
N ARG A 285 11.69 -9.50 26.16
CA ARG A 285 12.10 -10.54 27.09
C ARG A 285 10.93 -11.47 27.42
N VAL A 286 11.19 -12.78 27.26
CA VAL A 286 10.17 -13.82 27.47
C VAL A 286 10.65 -14.78 28.55
N GLU A 287 9.80 -15.01 29.55
CA GLU A 287 10.10 -15.83 30.72
C GLU A 287 9.02 -16.88 30.97
N LEU A 288 9.44 -18.13 31.24
CA LEU A 288 8.55 -19.20 31.63
C LEU A 288 9.20 -19.97 32.80
N PRO A 289 8.49 -20.20 33.92
CA PRO A 289 9.01 -21.01 35.00
C PRO A 289 9.50 -22.37 34.50
N GLY A 290 10.69 -22.78 34.94
CA GLY A 290 11.33 -24.01 34.47
C GLY A 290 11.98 -23.95 33.09
N HIS A 291 12.07 -22.80 32.50
CA HIS A 291 12.73 -22.57 31.22
C HIS A 291 13.73 -21.42 31.32
N ALA A 292 14.73 -21.45 30.46
CA ALA A 292 15.68 -20.35 30.38
C ALA A 292 14.98 -19.10 29.79
N PRO A 293 15.14 -17.92 30.39
CA PRO A 293 14.60 -16.69 29.83
C PRO A 293 15.32 -16.36 28.51
N VAL A 294 14.57 -15.81 27.57
CA VAL A 294 15.11 -15.39 26.27
C VAL A 294 14.86 -13.89 26.10
N THR A 295 15.93 -13.17 25.76
CA THR A 295 15.86 -11.74 25.46
C THR A 295 16.30 -11.52 24.02
N ARG A 296 15.55 -10.69 23.27
CA ARG A 296 15.82 -10.35 21.90
C ARG A 296 15.54 -8.88 21.66
N SER A 297 16.37 -8.23 20.85
CA SER A 297 16.09 -6.89 20.32
C SER A 297 15.23 -7.02 19.05
N VAL A 298 14.12 -6.30 18.99
CA VAL A 298 13.21 -6.24 17.83
C VAL A 298 13.12 -4.80 17.35
N THR A 299 13.14 -4.59 16.04
CA THR A 299 13.02 -3.26 15.44
C THR A 299 11.71 -3.19 14.66
N LEU A 300 10.82 -2.31 15.07
CA LEU A 300 9.49 -2.16 14.48
C LEU A 300 9.43 -0.92 13.61
N ALA A 301 9.06 -1.09 12.34
CA ALA A 301 8.79 0.04 11.46
C ALA A 301 7.44 0.69 11.77
N ASN A 302 7.23 1.90 11.26
CA ASN A 302 5.98 2.63 11.41
C ASN A 302 4.81 1.82 10.83
N GLY A 303 3.80 1.55 11.64
CA GLY A 303 2.60 0.79 11.23
C GLY A 303 2.83 -0.67 10.88
N ALA A 304 4.02 -1.23 11.18
CA ALA A 304 4.34 -2.63 10.89
C ALA A 304 3.52 -3.60 11.73
N GLU A 305 3.26 -4.78 11.18
CA GLU A 305 2.73 -5.94 11.90
C GLU A 305 3.81 -7.04 11.89
N GLU A 306 4.38 -7.30 13.07
CA GLU A 306 5.48 -8.26 13.24
C GLU A 306 5.06 -9.40 14.17
N THR A 307 5.60 -10.59 13.92
CA THR A 307 5.39 -11.77 14.78
C THR A 307 6.74 -12.33 15.20
N GLU A 308 6.94 -12.42 16.52
CA GLU A 308 8.14 -12.99 17.15
C GLU A 308 7.83 -14.34 17.78
N GLU A 309 8.60 -15.35 17.39
CA GLU A 309 8.48 -16.72 17.89
C GLU A 309 9.63 -17.07 18.82
N PHE A 310 9.31 -17.60 20.01
CA PHE A 310 10.26 -18.02 21.02
C PHE A 310 10.16 -19.51 21.31
N LYS A 311 11.26 -20.24 21.12
CA LYS A 311 11.40 -21.61 21.60
C LYS A 311 12.13 -21.58 22.93
N MET A 312 11.42 -21.92 24.02
CA MET A 312 11.95 -21.86 25.37
C MET A 312 12.63 -23.17 25.72
N ALA A 313 13.92 -23.11 26.06
CA ALA A 313 14.66 -24.28 26.49
C ALA A 313 14.31 -24.61 27.95
N SER A 314 13.86 -25.84 28.22
CA SER A 314 13.64 -26.31 29.60
C SER A 314 14.95 -26.31 30.36
N VAL A 315 14.91 -25.86 31.60
CA VAL A 315 16.03 -25.97 32.59
C VAL A 315 15.72 -27.00 33.66
N LEU A 316 14.73 -27.83 33.43
CA LEU A 316 14.31 -28.90 34.35
C LEU A 316 14.74 -30.27 33.85
N GLY A 317 15.03 -31.17 34.77
CA GLY A 317 15.32 -32.58 34.51
C GLY A 317 14.53 -33.49 35.43
N ARG A 318 14.84 -34.77 35.40
CA ARG A 318 14.25 -35.82 36.20
C ARG A 318 15.33 -36.53 37.03
N LEU A 319 14.98 -36.91 38.27
CA LEU A 319 15.87 -37.66 39.16
C LEU A 319 15.16 -38.95 39.59
N GLU A 320 15.82 -40.10 39.38
CA GLU A 320 15.34 -41.42 39.75
C GLU A 320 16.24 -42.00 40.86
N ILE A 321 15.64 -42.28 42.01
CA ILE A 321 16.36 -42.72 43.19
C ILE A 321 15.88 -44.10 43.57
N SER A 322 16.82 -45.01 43.83
CA SER A 322 16.52 -46.32 44.39
C SER A 322 17.48 -46.67 45.53
N THR A 323 17.04 -47.49 46.44
CA THR A 323 17.84 -47.88 47.64
C THR A 323 17.78 -49.36 47.90
N ARG A 324 18.82 -49.88 48.55
CA ARG A 324 18.86 -51.21 49.15
C ARG A 324 19.36 -51.06 50.59
N PRO A 325 18.56 -51.42 51.60
CA PRO A 325 17.15 -51.88 51.49
C PRO A 325 16.20 -50.72 51.15
N TYR A 326 14.91 -51.07 50.94
CA TYR A 326 13.81 -50.10 50.75
C TYR A 326 13.41 -49.43 52.06
N GLY A 327 12.54 -48.41 52.00
CA GLY A 327 12.01 -47.72 53.16
C GLY A 327 12.80 -46.50 53.58
N ALA A 328 13.91 -46.20 52.86
CA ALA A 328 14.73 -45.06 53.18
C ALA A 328 14.02 -43.75 52.87
N LYS A 329 14.06 -42.79 53.79
CA LYS A 329 13.64 -41.41 53.59
C LYS A 329 14.67 -40.72 52.70
N VAL A 330 14.21 -40.06 51.66
CA VAL A 330 15.06 -39.34 50.70
C VAL A 330 14.93 -37.84 50.92
N LEU A 331 16.08 -37.20 51.02
CA LEU A 331 16.20 -35.74 51.09
C LEU A 331 16.94 -35.25 49.81
N LEU A 332 16.41 -34.23 49.17
CA LEU A 332 17.07 -33.49 48.11
C LEU A 332 17.38 -32.08 48.60
N ASP A 333 18.63 -31.70 48.55
CA ASP A 333 19.13 -30.40 49.09
C ASP A 333 18.63 -30.11 50.52
N GLY A 334 18.63 -31.15 51.36
CA GLY A 334 18.20 -31.07 52.76
C GLY A 334 16.66 -31.10 52.94
N LYS A 335 15.83 -31.07 51.90
CA LYS A 335 14.37 -31.15 52.01
C LYS A 335 13.87 -32.58 51.73
N ALA A 336 12.99 -33.09 52.61
CA ALA A 336 12.41 -34.42 52.39
C ALA A 336 11.48 -34.41 51.14
N VAL A 337 11.76 -35.31 50.21
CA VAL A 337 11.03 -35.43 48.92
C VAL A 337 10.28 -36.75 48.81
N GLY A 338 10.42 -37.68 49.74
CA GLY A 338 9.70 -38.94 49.75
C GLY A 338 10.44 -40.04 50.48
N SER A 339 9.95 -41.28 50.34
CA SER A 339 10.62 -42.47 50.83
C SER A 339 10.55 -43.59 49.76
N THR A 340 11.60 -44.40 49.67
CA THR A 340 11.63 -45.51 48.76
C THR A 340 10.72 -46.65 49.23
N LYS A 341 9.95 -47.23 48.33
CA LYS A 341 8.97 -48.32 48.61
C LYS A 341 9.53 -49.67 48.18
N ALA A 342 9.02 -50.74 48.78
CA ALA A 342 9.38 -52.12 48.36
C ALA A 342 9.02 -52.38 46.90
N GLN A 343 9.90 -53.09 46.21
CA GLN A 343 9.60 -53.63 44.90
C GLN A 343 8.92 -55.00 45.06
N GLY A 344 7.78 -55.23 44.40
CA GLY A 344 7.08 -56.50 44.47
C GLY A 344 7.97 -57.68 44.10
N GLY A 345 8.10 -58.67 44.98
CA GLY A 345 8.89 -59.91 44.77
C GLY A 345 10.38 -59.88 45.24
N ASP A 346 10.98 -58.73 45.43
CA ASP A 346 12.34 -58.57 46.03
C ASP A 346 12.32 -57.59 47.20
N ALA A 347 12.31 -58.15 48.40
CA ALA A 347 12.28 -57.38 49.64
C ALA A 347 13.57 -56.60 49.91
N SER A 348 14.65 -56.81 49.17
CA SER A 348 15.90 -56.14 49.35
C SER A 348 16.07 -54.83 48.57
N ARG A 349 15.33 -54.69 47.47
CA ARG A 349 15.42 -53.53 46.58
C ARG A 349 14.20 -52.65 46.65
N SER A 350 14.37 -51.34 46.46
CA SER A 350 13.23 -50.41 46.34
C SER A 350 12.75 -50.29 44.90
N GLN A 351 11.50 -49.92 44.73
CA GLN A 351 11.01 -49.25 43.52
C GLN A 351 11.75 -47.93 43.30
N ILE A 352 11.79 -47.47 42.06
CA ILE A 352 12.31 -46.19 41.71
C ILE A 352 11.40 -45.07 42.27
N LEU A 353 11.99 -44.17 43.08
CA LEU A 353 11.33 -42.89 43.42
C LEU A 353 11.71 -41.91 42.34
N ALA A 354 10.75 -41.58 41.46
CA ALA A 354 10.94 -40.63 40.40
C ALA A 354 10.50 -39.24 40.89
N LEU A 355 11.42 -38.29 40.73
CA LEU A 355 11.19 -36.87 41.02
C LEU A 355 11.27 -36.10 39.71
N GLU A 356 10.16 -35.46 39.32
CA GLU A 356 10.04 -34.64 38.13
C GLU A 356 10.32 -33.18 38.43
N ASN A 357 10.63 -32.41 37.39
CA ASN A 357 10.81 -30.95 37.44
C ASN A 357 11.91 -30.50 38.43
N ILE A 358 13.01 -31.24 38.46
CA ILE A 358 14.19 -30.86 39.24
C ILE A 358 15.00 -29.87 38.41
N PRO A 359 15.38 -28.71 38.97
CA PRO A 359 16.22 -27.74 38.25
C PRO A 359 17.51 -28.41 37.78
N ALA A 360 17.99 -28.04 36.59
CA ALA A 360 19.29 -28.50 36.12
C ALA A 360 20.42 -27.89 36.98
N GLY A 361 21.38 -28.67 37.38
CA GLY A 361 22.47 -28.23 38.22
C GLY A 361 22.94 -29.31 39.18
N GLU A 362 23.80 -28.93 40.12
CA GLU A 362 24.27 -29.82 41.18
C GLU A 362 23.25 -29.87 42.33
N HIS A 363 22.95 -31.09 42.76
CA HIS A 363 22.06 -31.38 43.87
C HIS A 363 22.69 -32.36 44.84
N ALA A 364 22.35 -32.26 46.10
CA ALA A 364 22.75 -33.21 47.14
C ALA A 364 21.58 -34.14 47.50
N VAL A 365 21.74 -35.42 47.20
CA VAL A 365 20.81 -36.49 47.58
C VAL A 365 21.32 -37.14 48.84
N MET A 366 20.48 -37.15 49.92
CA MET A 366 20.77 -37.91 51.15
C MET A 366 19.66 -38.91 51.37
N VAL A 367 20.01 -40.08 51.85
CA VAL A 367 19.08 -41.15 52.24
C VAL A 367 19.32 -41.56 53.67
N HIS A 368 18.22 -41.66 54.44
CA HIS A 368 18.22 -42.04 55.86
C HIS A 368 17.28 -43.20 56.08
N LEU A 369 17.77 -44.23 56.79
CA LEU A 369 16.94 -45.35 57.21
C LEU A 369 17.38 -45.76 58.63
N ASN A 370 16.37 -45.91 59.49
CA ASN A 370 16.63 -46.30 60.89
C ASN A 370 17.41 -47.63 60.96
N GLY A 371 18.49 -47.63 61.73
CA GLY A 371 19.42 -48.81 61.84
C GLY A 371 20.44 -48.94 60.73
N TYR A 372 20.52 -47.96 59.87
CA TYR A 372 21.53 -47.86 58.76
C TYR A 372 22.30 -46.54 58.83
N GLN A 373 23.47 -46.54 58.29
CA GLN A 373 24.28 -45.32 58.14
C GLN A 373 23.64 -44.46 57.07
N ASP A 374 23.60 -43.16 57.28
CA ASP A 374 23.15 -42.18 56.27
C ASP A 374 24.12 -42.19 55.11
N ALA A 375 23.61 -42.15 53.91
CA ALA A 375 24.39 -42.03 52.71
C ALA A 375 23.98 -40.78 51.93
N SER A 376 24.99 -40.06 51.43
CA SER A 376 24.78 -38.89 50.59
C SER A 376 25.63 -38.92 49.34
N ARG A 377 25.13 -38.28 48.28
CA ARG A 377 25.87 -38.16 47.00
C ARG A 377 25.50 -36.82 46.35
N LYS A 378 26.51 -36.12 45.88
CA LYS A 378 26.32 -35.00 44.92
C LYS A 378 26.09 -35.57 43.55
N ILE A 379 25.11 -35.05 42.85
CA ILE A 379 24.70 -35.45 41.50
C ILE A 379 24.50 -34.19 40.64
N THR A 380 24.54 -34.33 39.32
CA THR A 380 24.25 -33.26 38.37
C THR A 380 23.06 -33.66 37.54
N VAL A 381 21.94 -32.95 37.75
CA VAL A 381 20.75 -33.09 36.92
C VAL A 381 20.92 -32.26 35.66
N ARG A 382 20.73 -32.86 34.49
CA ARG A 382 20.80 -32.17 33.21
C ARG A 382 19.39 -31.73 32.76
N ALA A 383 19.30 -30.59 32.09
CA ALA A 383 18.04 -30.16 31.47
C ALA A 383 17.54 -31.23 30.49
N ASN A 384 16.26 -31.55 30.58
CA ASN A 384 15.59 -32.62 29.82
C ASN A 384 16.23 -34.02 29.98
N GLY A 385 17.13 -34.19 30.93
CA GLY A 385 17.79 -35.44 31.22
C GLY A 385 17.18 -36.16 32.40
N THR A 386 17.43 -37.49 32.50
CA THR A 386 17.15 -38.30 33.68
C THR A 386 18.43 -38.71 34.32
N GLU A 387 18.63 -38.33 35.59
CA GLU A 387 19.75 -38.77 36.41
C GLU A 387 19.28 -39.94 37.31
N GLN A 388 20.04 -40.99 37.35
CA GLN A 388 19.71 -42.19 38.16
C GLN A 388 20.72 -42.36 39.28
N VAL A 389 20.23 -42.52 40.50
CA VAL A 389 21.06 -42.68 41.70
C VAL A 389 20.59 -43.91 42.47
N TYR A 390 21.55 -44.77 42.73
CA TYR A 390 21.35 -45.95 43.57
C TYR A 390 22.18 -45.87 44.82
N PHE A 391 21.56 -46.16 46.01
CA PHE A 391 22.22 -46.23 47.30
C PHE A 391 22.13 -47.62 47.87
N THR A 392 23.29 -48.18 48.31
CA THR A 392 23.34 -49.32 49.15
C THR A 392 23.65 -48.84 50.56
N LEU A 393 22.74 -49.05 51.48
CA LEU A 393 22.90 -48.59 52.87
C LEU A 393 23.58 -49.67 53.71
N SER A 394 24.57 -49.25 54.50
CA SER A 394 25.26 -50.13 55.45
C SER A 394 24.54 -50.15 56.77
N ARG A 395 24.18 -51.33 57.26
CA ARG A 395 23.57 -51.48 58.58
C ARG A 395 24.48 -51.00 59.67
N ILE A 396 23.97 -50.25 60.62
CA ILE A 396 24.69 -49.85 61.80
C ILE A 396 24.78 -51.11 62.69
N PHE A 397 25.98 -51.55 62.90
CA PHE A 397 26.27 -52.73 63.75
C PHE A 397 26.64 -52.23 65.16
N THR A 398 25.73 -52.42 66.11
CA THR A 398 25.96 -52.04 67.50
C THR A 398 25.82 -53.32 68.36
N PRO A 399 26.92 -53.93 68.73
CA PRO A 399 26.87 -55.12 69.58
C PRO A 399 26.15 -54.81 70.88
N ASP A 400 25.18 -55.70 71.26
CA ASP A 400 24.42 -55.63 72.51
C ASP A 400 24.79 -56.73 73.49
N THR A 401 25.60 -57.70 73.08
CA THR A 401 25.98 -58.87 73.88
C THR A 401 27.47 -59.16 73.73
N GLU A 402 28.14 -59.44 74.82
CA GLU A 402 29.46 -59.90 74.92
C GLU A 402 29.47 -61.33 75.48
N ILE A 403 30.15 -62.25 74.79
CA ILE A 403 30.35 -63.63 75.25
C ILE A 403 31.88 -63.86 75.43
N GLU A 404 32.22 -64.27 76.64
CA GLU A 404 33.56 -64.74 76.94
C GLU A 404 33.60 -66.28 76.79
N THR A 405 34.51 -66.76 75.98
CA THR A 405 34.71 -68.19 75.75
C THR A 405 36.15 -68.61 76.11
N ILE A 406 36.46 -69.88 76.06
CA ILE A 406 37.82 -70.40 76.21
C ILE A 406 38.78 -69.89 75.12
N ARG A 407 38.23 -69.43 73.96
CA ARG A 407 39.00 -68.97 72.80
C ARG A 407 39.15 -67.48 72.70
N GLY A 408 38.41 -66.71 73.55
CA GLY A 408 38.42 -65.28 73.51
C GLY A 408 37.07 -64.65 73.82
N VAL A 409 37.02 -63.27 73.69
CA VAL A 409 35.86 -62.47 73.91
C VAL A 409 35.25 -62.08 72.57
N TYR A 410 33.97 -62.33 72.39
CA TYR A 410 33.20 -62.04 71.19
C TYR A 410 32.13 -61.05 71.53
N ARG A 411 31.97 -60.02 70.73
CA ARG A 411 30.94 -59.03 70.85
C ARG A 411 30.06 -59.09 69.59
N GLY A 412 28.75 -59.10 69.77
CA GLY A 412 27.78 -59.15 68.71
C GLY A 412 26.38 -58.76 69.15
N VAL A 413 25.45 -58.80 68.22
CA VAL A 413 24.03 -58.66 68.47
C VAL A 413 23.48 -60.05 68.79
N PHE A 414 22.76 -60.17 69.91
CA PHE A 414 22.09 -61.44 70.28
C PHE A 414 21.03 -61.83 69.26
N VAL A 415 21.14 -63.05 68.70
CA VAL A 415 20.19 -63.57 67.69
C VAL A 415 19.24 -64.53 68.37
N LYS A 416 19.76 -65.60 68.97
CA LYS A 416 18.97 -66.62 69.65
C LYS A 416 19.80 -67.43 70.64
N LYS A 417 19.10 -68.10 71.57
CA LYS A 417 19.61 -69.15 72.42
C LYS A 417 18.80 -70.43 72.16
N ASP A 418 19.44 -71.52 71.86
CA ASP A 418 18.78 -72.80 71.58
C ASP A 418 18.46 -73.55 72.88
N PHE A 419 17.73 -74.68 72.76
CA PHE A 419 17.30 -75.52 73.86
C PHE A 419 18.47 -76.10 74.63
N PHE A 420 19.61 -76.34 73.98
CA PHE A 420 20.83 -76.90 74.59
C PHE A 420 21.75 -75.80 75.16
N GLY A 421 21.28 -74.55 75.14
CA GLY A 421 22.00 -73.43 75.72
C GLY A 421 23.04 -72.80 74.80
N ALA A 422 23.17 -73.25 73.57
CA ALA A 422 24.08 -72.61 72.60
C ALA A 422 23.51 -71.21 72.21
N ILE A 423 24.40 -70.23 72.07
CA ILE A 423 24.08 -68.86 71.78
C ILE A 423 24.58 -68.46 70.41
N THR A 424 23.71 -67.92 69.58
CA THR A 424 24.07 -67.35 68.28
C THR A 424 24.16 -65.82 68.43
N LEU A 425 25.32 -65.25 68.08
CA LEU A 425 25.50 -63.83 67.94
C LEU A 425 25.74 -63.50 66.46
N GLU A 426 25.20 -62.39 66.01
CA GLU A 426 25.67 -61.72 64.80
C GLU A 426 26.93 -60.94 65.20
N ILE A 427 28.10 -61.37 64.73
CA ILE A 427 29.43 -60.83 65.09
C ILE A 427 29.91 -59.72 64.20
N SER A 428 29.30 -59.64 63.04
CA SER A 428 29.38 -58.53 62.05
C SER A 428 28.12 -58.54 61.19
N PRO A 429 27.74 -57.47 60.49
CA PRO A 429 26.51 -57.38 59.70
C PRO A 429 26.35 -58.60 58.77
N GLY A 430 25.29 -59.39 59.00
CA GLY A 430 24.99 -60.60 58.24
C GLY A 430 25.82 -61.85 58.56
N VAL A 431 26.76 -61.78 59.46
CA VAL A 431 27.60 -62.92 59.87
C VAL A 431 27.22 -63.41 61.25
N GLU A 432 26.58 -64.56 61.30
CA GLU A 432 26.19 -65.21 62.54
C GLU A 432 27.19 -66.22 62.97
N GLN A 433 27.50 -66.27 64.25
CA GLN A 433 28.36 -67.31 64.87
C GLN A 433 27.66 -67.88 66.07
N THR A 434 27.55 -69.21 66.11
CA THR A 434 26.99 -69.97 67.21
C THR A 434 28.08 -70.47 68.14
N PHE A 435 27.90 -70.20 69.41
CA PHE A 435 28.78 -70.62 70.50
C PHE A 435 28.04 -71.70 71.27
N LYS A 436 28.67 -72.84 71.47
CA LYS A 436 28.13 -73.95 72.27
C LYS A 436 28.09 -73.58 73.76
N ALA A 437 27.06 -74.05 74.44
CA ALA A 437 26.94 -73.75 75.87
C ALA A 437 28.19 -74.14 76.71
N GLU A 438 28.85 -75.20 76.37
CA GLU A 438 30.09 -75.70 77.03
C GLU A 438 31.27 -74.75 76.85
N ASP A 439 31.33 -73.98 75.79
CA ASP A 439 32.43 -73.07 75.49
C ASP A 439 32.24 -71.68 76.16
N ILE A 440 31.00 -71.32 76.64
CA ILE A 440 30.64 -70.03 77.17
C ILE A 440 31.01 -69.98 78.67
N ARG A 441 31.90 -69.06 78.99
CA ARG A 441 32.34 -68.82 80.37
C ARG A 441 31.47 -67.71 81.03
N LYS A 442 31.15 -66.69 80.24
CA LYS A 442 30.40 -65.58 80.76
C LYS A 442 29.62 -64.90 79.58
N MET A 443 28.47 -64.44 79.88
CA MET A 443 27.63 -63.60 78.99
C MET A 443 27.30 -62.30 79.70
N LYS A 444 27.44 -61.22 78.98
CA LYS A 444 27.11 -59.88 79.48
C LYS A 444 26.34 -59.15 78.43
N THR A 445 25.22 -58.54 78.82
CA THR A 445 24.50 -57.58 77.98
C THR A 445 25.27 -56.26 78.06
N LEU A 446 25.60 -55.71 76.88
CA LEU A 446 26.25 -54.42 76.77
C LEU A 446 25.16 -53.34 76.79
N ALA A 447 25.36 -52.24 77.57
CA ALA A 447 24.52 -51.09 77.54
C ALA A 447 24.55 -50.44 76.14
N LYS A 448 23.39 -50.09 75.60
CA LYS A 448 23.28 -49.36 74.33
C LYS A 448 23.85 -47.98 74.43
#